data_f154f1c644123c256bc2af34768a3d76
#
_entry.id   f154f1c644123c256bc2af34768a3d76
#
_cell.length_a   1.000
_cell.length_b   1.000
_cell.length_c   1.000
_cell.angle_alpha   90.00
_cell.angle_beta   90.00
_cell.angle_gamma   90.00
#
_symmetry.space_group_name_H-M   'P 1'
#
loop_
_entity.id
_entity.type
_entity.pdbx_description
1 polymer ?
#
loop_
_entity_poly.entity_id
_entity_poly.type
_entity_poly.pdbx_seq_one_letter_code
_entity_poly.pdbx_strand_id
1 'polypeptide(L)'
;QYDVHTLCEAMNVSRGTFYNHILRNKRSNAWFEKRREEYCGLIREVFDEYRQVLGAEKIRTILVQRGHQVSPEYVAKLMKEMGLASIRSTAKQDYLKLHEPEKKRNVLRQQFQADRPNQIWVSDVTCFKLGELYLYTCVILDLFSRRVVAYKVSRKNSTQLITSTFKDAWEQRAPDAGLIFHSDRGAQYTSHRFRQLLHARAVVQSFSNSGKPHDNAVAESFFATLKKEDLYRKDYTSEAAFKRGLASYIEFYNTQRPHRTLKNLTPCQVEDAFMSDK
;
A
#
# COMPACT_ATOMS: atom_id res chain seq x y z
N GLN A 1 56.36 1.20 -37.58
CA GLN A 1 55.43 2.28 -37.22
C GLN A 1 54.66 2.64 -38.49
N TYR A 2 53.34 2.50 -38.42
CA TYR A 2 52.48 2.89 -39.55
C TYR A 2 52.14 4.37 -39.40
N ASP A 3 52.06 5.07 -40.52
CA ASP A 3 51.66 6.46 -40.56
C ASP A 3 50.16 6.59 -40.32
N VAL A 4 49.72 7.76 -39.85
CA VAL A 4 48.28 8.02 -39.50
C VAL A 4 47.38 7.88 -40.74
N HIS A 5 47.88 8.10 -41.94
CA HIS A 5 47.14 7.93 -43.18
C HIS A 5 46.76 6.46 -43.39
N THR A 6 47.77 5.59 -43.35
CA THR A 6 47.61 4.14 -43.51
C THR A 6 46.68 3.54 -42.46
N LEU A 7 46.76 4.04 -41.21
CA LEU A 7 45.85 3.63 -40.12
C LEU A 7 44.40 4.08 -40.34
N CYS A 8 44.19 5.31 -40.82
CA CYS A 8 42.86 5.82 -41.14
C CYS A 8 42.21 5.07 -42.30
N GLU A 9 42.96 4.73 -43.32
CA GLU A 9 42.47 3.91 -44.45
C GLU A 9 42.14 2.49 -44.01
N ALA A 10 43.01 1.84 -43.24
CA ALA A 10 42.79 0.49 -42.73
C ALA A 10 41.56 0.40 -41.81
N MET A 11 41.28 1.45 -41.05
CA MET A 11 40.13 1.53 -40.13
C MET A 11 38.89 2.17 -40.75
N ASN A 12 38.95 2.58 -42.01
CA ASN A 12 37.88 3.27 -42.73
C ASN A 12 37.31 4.49 -41.98
N VAL A 13 38.16 5.28 -41.33
CA VAL A 13 37.81 6.51 -40.61
C VAL A 13 38.49 7.73 -41.20
N SER A 14 37.81 8.89 -41.20
CA SER A 14 38.42 10.13 -41.67
C SER A 14 39.59 10.57 -40.77
N ARG A 15 40.61 11.22 -41.33
CA ARG A 15 41.71 11.82 -40.55
C ARG A 15 41.17 12.78 -39.48
N GLY A 16 40.10 13.56 -39.77
CA GLY A 16 39.47 14.47 -38.84
C GLY A 16 38.86 13.72 -37.65
N THR A 17 38.21 12.58 -37.87
CA THR A 17 37.67 11.70 -36.83
C THR A 17 38.78 11.13 -35.96
N PHE A 18 39.88 10.64 -36.58
CA PHE A 18 41.05 10.12 -35.87
C PHE A 18 41.69 11.17 -34.95
N TYR A 19 41.99 12.35 -35.48
CA TYR A 19 42.61 13.43 -34.70
C TYR A 19 41.69 13.98 -33.64
N ASN A 20 40.38 14.10 -33.89
CA ASN A 20 39.42 14.60 -32.92
C ASN A 20 39.16 13.57 -31.78
N HIS A 21 39.07 12.29 -32.09
CA HIS A 21 38.82 11.28 -31.08
C HIS A 21 40.06 10.81 -30.32
N ILE A 22 41.21 10.70 -30.96
CA ILE A 22 42.41 10.12 -30.35
C ILE A 22 43.33 11.17 -29.74
N LEU A 23 43.55 12.31 -30.39
CA LEU A 23 44.48 13.33 -29.91
C LEU A 23 43.79 14.40 -29.05
N ARG A 24 42.58 14.83 -29.42
CA ARG A 24 41.86 15.85 -28.68
C ARG A 24 41.24 15.29 -27.37
N ASN A 25 40.80 14.05 -27.41
CA ASN A 25 40.25 13.39 -26.21
C ASN A 25 41.29 13.12 -25.11
N LYS A 26 42.54 12.84 -25.39
CA LYS A 26 43.55 12.62 -24.34
C LYS A 26 43.83 13.86 -23.49
N ARG A 27 43.88 15.06 -24.09
CA ARG A 27 44.09 16.32 -23.34
C ARG A 27 42.81 16.78 -22.62
N SER A 28 41.65 16.55 -23.22
CA SER A 28 40.36 16.86 -22.63
C SER A 28 40.05 15.95 -21.43
N ASN A 29 40.38 14.67 -21.50
CA ASN A 29 40.13 13.71 -20.41
C ASN A 29 40.90 14.03 -19.12
N ALA A 30 42.17 14.46 -19.19
CA ALA A 30 42.94 14.79 -18.00
C ALA A 30 42.33 15.92 -17.15
N TRP A 31 41.78 16.95 -17.82
CA TRP A 31 41.07 18.04 -17.13
C TRP A 31 39.76 17.59 -16.53
N PHE A 32 38.99 16.78 -17.23
CA PHE A 32 37.73 16.21 -16.75
C PHE A 32 37.98 15.23 -15.61
N GLU A 33 39.00 14.41 -15.66
CA GLU A 33 39.39 13.47 -14.61
C GLU A 33 39.81 14.23 -13.34
N LYS A 34 40.64 15.24 -13.46
CA LYS A 34 41.06 16.08 -12.33
C LYS A 34 39.84 16.78 -11.67
N ARG A 35 38.96 17.35 -12.48
CA ARG A 35 37.74 17.98 -11.99
C ARG A 35 36.80 16.95 -11.31
N ARG A 36 36.70 15.76 -11.88
CA ARG A 36 35.91 14.66 -11.30
C ARG A 36 36.45 14.26 -9.94
N GLU A 37 37.73 14.04 -9.78
CA GLU A 37 38.39 13.71 -8.51
C GLU A 37 38.14 14.80 -7.46
N GLU A 38 38.31 16.07 -7.83
CA GLU A 38 38.02 17.21 -6.95
C GLU A 38 36.58 17.16 -6.43
N TYR A 39 35.59 17.04 -7.34
CA TYR A 39 34.19 16.97 -6.93
C TYR A 39 33.83 15.70 -6.16
N CYS A 40 34.45 14.58 -6.43
CA CYS A 40 34.31 13.37 -5.64
C CYS A 40 34.77 13.58 -4.18
N GLY A 41 35.91 14.28 -4.00
CA GLY A 41 36.40 14.64 -2.66
C GLY A 41 35.42 15.56 -1.91
N LEU A 42 34.98 16.66 -2.57
CA LEU A 42 34.03 17.61 -1.98
C LEU A 42 32.69 16.97 -1.65
N ILE A 43 32.16 16.12 -2.52
CA ILE A 43 30.88 15.42 -2.29
C ILE A 43 31.01 14.49 -1.09
N ARG A 44 32.11 13.75 -0.98
CA ARG A 44 32.34 12.84 0.14
C ARG A 44 32.49 13.59 1.47
N GLU A 45 33.23 14.69 1.49
CA GLU A 45 33.37 15.54 2.66
C GLU A 45 32.02 16.04 3.17
N VAL A 46 31.21 16.63 2.27
CA VAL A 46 29.85 17.09 2.63
C VAL A 46 28.96 15.95 3.07
N PHE A 47 29.03 14.79 2.40
CA PHE A 47 28.22 13.63 2.74
C PHE A 47 28.52 13.10 4.14
N ASP A 48 29.78 13.01 4.53
CA ASP A 48 30.21 12.54 5.85
C ASP A 48 29.97 13.59 6.94
N GLU A 49 30.24 14.88 6.69
CA GLU A 49 29.94 16.01 7.60
C GLU A 49 28.47 16.00 8.02
N TYR A 50 27.56 15.74 7.07
CA TYR A 50 26.13 15.68 7.33
C TYR A 50 25.61 14.27 7.64
N ARG A 51 26.46 13.43 8.23
CA ARG A 51 26.10 12.08 8.73
C ARG A 51 25.41 11.20 7.69
N GLN A 52 25.80 11.34 6.43
CA GLN A 52 25.30 10.50 5.32
C GLN A 52 23.78 10.58 5.05
N VAL A 53 23.10 11.61 5.55
CA VAL A 53 21.64 11.77 5.38
C VAL A 53 21.23 12.55 4.15
N LEU A 54 22.19 13.18 3.44
CA LEU A 54 21.90 14.06 2.32
C LEU A 54 21.86 13.30 1.00
N GLY A 55 20.89 13.68 0.16
CA GLY A 55 20.84 13.29 -1.26
C GLY A 55 21.50 14.35 -2.17
N ALA A 56 21.65 14.04 -3.45
CA ALA A 56 22.39 14.83 -4.44
C ALA A 56 21.98 16.31 -4.48
N GLU A 57 20.70 16.62 -4.41
CA GLU A 57 20.20 17.98 -4.50
C GLU A 57 20.61 18.84 -3.31
N LYS A 58 20.58 18.27 -2.09
CA LYS A 58 21.03 18.97 -0.88
C LYS A 58 22.55 19.15 -0.85
N ILE A 59 23.31 18.15 -1.26
CA ILE A 59 24.76 18.24 -1.41
C ILE A 59 25.13 19.32 -2.43
N ARG A 60 24.45 19.35 -3.57
CA ARG A 60 24.63 20.41 -4.57
C ARG A 60 24.39 21.80 -3.97
N THR A 61 23.32 21.97 -3.20
CA THR A 61 22.99 23.26 -2.55
C THR A 61 24.13 23.72 -1.65
N ILE A 62 24.70 22.81 -0.84
CA ILE A 62 25.81 23.10 0.06
C ILE A 62 27.08 23.44 -0.74
N LEU A 63 27.39 22.69 -1.79
CA LEU A 63 28.53 22.95 -2.65
C LEU A 63 28.43 24.33 -3.33
N VAL A 64 27.24 24.73 -3.78
CA VAL A 64 27.02 26.08 -4.33
C VAL A 64 27.21 27.17 -3.29
N GLN A 65 26.74 26.95 -2.05
CA GLN A 65 26.99 27.88 -0.93
C GLN A 65 28.48 28.01 -0.58
N ARG A 66 29.27 26.96 -0.83
CA ARG A 66 30.74 26.95 -0.65
C ARG A 66 31.49 27.51 -1.89
N GLY A 67 30.77 28.01 -2.89
CA GLY A 67 31.36 28.64 -4.09
C GLY A 67 31.63 27.69 -5.26
N HIS A 68 31.20 26.42 -5.18
CA HIS A 68 31.38 25.43 -6.25
C HIS A 68 30.15 25.36 -7.14
N GLN A 69 30.31 25.64 -8.45
CA GLN A 69 29.22 25.53 -9.42
C GLN A 69 29.12 24.13 -10.01
N VAL A 70 28.03 23.42 -9.66
CA VAL A 70 27.80 22.03 -10.07
C VAL A 70 26.30 21.77 -10.28
N SER A 71 25.96 20.93 -11.28
CA SER A 71 24.56 20.53 -11.51
C SER A 71 24.15 19.36 -10.59
N PRO A 72 22.87 19.26 -10.22
CA PRO A 72 22.39 18.16 -9.38
C PRO A 72 22.55 16.79 -10.05
N GLU A 73 22.43 16.72 -11.39
CA GLU A 73 22.63 15.49 -12.17
C GLU A 73 24.08 15.00 -12.07
N TYR A 74 25.05 15.93 -12.12
CA TYR A 74 26.45 15.57 -12.00
C TYR A 74 26.79 15.08 -10.59
N VAL A 75 26.27 15.73 -9.55
CA VAL A 75 26.41 15.25 -8.17
C VAL A 75 25.77 13.87 -8.00
N ALA A 76 24.57 13.65 -8.53
CA ALA A 76 23.89 12.34 -8.46
C ALA A 76 24.68 11.24 -9.18
N LYS A 77 25.28 11.56 -10.34
CA LYS A 77 26.14 10.64 -11.08
C LYS A 77 27.37 10.25 -10.26
N LEU A 78 28.08 11.23 -9.69
CA LEU A 78 29.28 10.99 -8.89
C LEU A 78 28.96 10.22 -7.60
N MET A 79 27.88 10.56 -6.92
CA MET A 79 27.41 9.79 -5.75
C MET A 79 27.15 8.31 -6.11
N LYS A 80 26.50 8.06 -7.23
CA LYS A 80 26.24 6.69 -7.71
C LYS A 80 27.55 5.95 -8.02
N GLU A 81 28.50 6.59 -8.68
CA GLU A 81 29.82 6.02 -9.00
C GLU A 81 30.63 5.70 -7.73
N MET A 82 30.53 6.53 -6.69
CA MET A 82 31.16 6.33 -5.39
C MET A 82 30.41 5.36 -4.47
N GLY A 83 29.24 4.85 -4.87
CA GLY A 83 28.38 4.00 -4.03
C GLY A 83 27.75 4.74 -2.85
N LEU A 84 27.69 6.10 -2.89
CA LEU A 84 27.10 6.90 -1.82
C LEU A 84 25.57 6.95 -1.96
N ALA A 85 24.88 6.45 -0.97
CA ALA A 85 23.42 6.54 -0.87
C ALA A 85 23.00 7.09 0.49
N SER A 86 22.04 8.01 0.49
CA SER A 86 21.51 8.56 1.74
C SER A 86 20.96 7.44 2.64
N ILE A 87 21.33 7.44 3.91
CA ILE A 87 20.83 6.49 4.93
C ILE A 87 19.29 6.44 4.94
N ARG A 88 18.60 7.54 4.59
CA ARG A 88 17.13 7.58 4.50
C ARG A 88 16.58 6.68 3.39
N SER A 89 17.33 6.42 2.32
CA SER A 89 16.91 5.52 1.23
C SER A 89 17.24 4.06 1.54
N THR A 90 18.38 3.79 2.20
CA THR A 90 18.80 2.43 2.57
C THR A 90 18.01 1.87 3.75
N ALA A 91 17.75 2.68 4.80
CA ALA A 91 16.96 2.24 5.96
C ALA A 91 15.56 1.74 5.58
N LYS A 92 14.94 2.31 4.54
CA LYS A 92 13.64 1.86 4.05
C LYS A 92 13.72 0.51 3.34
N GLN A 93 14.81 0.20 2.66
CA GLN A 93 15.01 -1.08 1.99
C GLN A 93 15.33 -2.21 2.98
N ASP A 94 16.13 -1.95 3.99
CA ASP A 94 16.52 -2.95 4.98
C ASP A 94 15.36 -3.27 5.94
N TYR A 95 14.57 -2.28 6.34
CA TYR A 95 13.33 -2.50 7.10
C TYR A 95 12.31 -3.33 6.30
N LEU A 96 12.23 -3.15 4.99
CA LEU A 96 11.37 -3.95 4.11
C LEU A 96 11.91 -5.35 3.84
N LYS A 97 13.24 -5.56 3.91
CA LYS A 97 13.88 -6.89 3.74
C LYS A 97 13.82 -7.75 5.00
N LEU A 98 13.91 -7.14 6.19
CA LEU A 98 13.75 -7.83 7.47
C LEU A 98 12.34 -8.36 7.73
N HIS A 99 11.35 -7.81 7.04
CA HIS A 99 10.01 -8.34 6.96
C HIS A 99 9.85 -8.97 5.59
N GLU A 100 10.27 -10.24 5.43
CA GLU A 100 9.84 -11.02 4.26
C GLU A 100 8.32 -10.84 4.15
N PRO A 101 7.81 -10.27 3.05
CA PRO A 101 6.38 -10.21 2.88
C PRO A 101 5.93 -11.65 2.67
N GLU A 102 5.38 -12.30 3.70
CA GLU A 102 4.44 -13.37 3.42
C GLU A 102 3.59 -12.88 2.27
N LYS A 103 3.63 -13.61 1.16
CA LYS A 103 3.02 -13.19 -0.11
C LYS A 103 1.56 -12.84 0.20
N LYS A 104 1.26 -11.54 0.31
CA LYS A 104 -0.11 -11.02 0.51
C LYS A 104 -0.91 -11.38 -0.73
N ARG A 105 -1.39 -12.61 -0.78
CA ARG A 105 -2.05 -13.19 -1.96
C ARG A 105 -3.49 -12.70 -2.01
N ASN A 106 -3.94 -12.33 -3.20
CA ASN A 106 -5.36 -12.20 -3.47
C ASN A 106 -5.90 -13.60 -3.79
N VAL A 107 -6.45 -14.27 -2.79
CA VAL A 107 -7.06 -15.60 -2.95
C VAL A 107 -8.43 -15.46 -3.61
N LEU A 108 -9.15 -14.36 -3.30
CA LEU A 108 -10.50 -14.11 -3.80
C LEU A 108 -10.55 -13.83 -5.31
N ARG A 109 -9.51 -13.15 -5.88
CA ARG A 109 -9.37 -12.86 -7.32
C ARG A 109 -10.64 -12.27 -7.96
N GLN A 110 -11.34 -11.39 -7.25
CA GLN A 110 -12.62 -10.77 -7.66
C GLN A 110 -13.78 -11.78 -7.88
N GLN A 111 -13.66 -12.99 -7.38
CA GLN A 111 -14.75 -13.95 -7.35
C GLN A 111 -15.62 -13.66 -6.13
N PHE A 112 -16.56 -12.72 -6.28
CA PHE A 112 -17.46 -12.27 -5.21
C PHE A 112 -18.72 -13.14 -5.08
N GLN A 113 -18.62 -14.40 -5.41
CA GLN A 113 -19.66 -15.42 -5.22
C GLN A 113 -19.17 -16.44 -4.20
N ALA A 114 -20.02 -16.79 -3.29
CA ALA A 114 -19.84 -17.86 -2.33
C ALA A 114 -21.04 -18.80 -2.45
N ASP A 115 -20.83 -20.09 -2.25
CA ASP A 115 -21.87 -21.11 -2.43
C ASP A 115 -22.68 -21.34 -1.16
N ARG A 116 -22.17 -20.89 -0.02
CA ARG A 116 -22.78 -21.08 1.29
C ARG A 116 -22.41 -19.96 2.27
N PRO A 117 -23.22 -19.76 3.32
CA PRO A 117 -22.85 -18.86 4.42
C PRO A 117 -21.52 -19.27 5.07
N ASN A 118 -20.79 -18.29 5.57
CA ASN A 118 -19.52 -18.47 6.31
C ASN A 118 -18.38 -19.11 5.47
N GLN A 119 -18.46 -19.08 4.16
CA GLN A 119 -17.37 -19.52 3.26
C GLN A 119 -16.34 -18.42 3.06
N ILE A 120 -16.81 -17.18 2.85
CA ILE A 120 -15.96 -16.01 2.60
C ILE A 120 -16.52 -14.82 3.35
N TRP A 121 -15.69 -14.22 4.20
CA TRP A 121 -16.00 -12.93 4.83
C TRP A 121 -15.14 -11.84 4.23
N VAL A 122 -15.75 -10.69 3.98
CA VAL A 122 -15.06 -9.47 3.56
C VAL A 122 -15.14 -8.42 4.65
N SER A 123 -14.05 -7.68 4.85
CA SER A 123 -13.98 -6.67 5.90
C SER A 123 -13.31 -5.40 5.41
N ASP A 124 -13.77 -4.29 5.94
CA ASP A 124 -13.18 -2.98 5.71
C ASP A 124 -13.50 -2.04 6.87
N VAL A 125 -12.78 -0.89 6.93
CA VAL A 125 -12.96 0.13 7.95
C VAL A 125 -13.26 1.47 7.29
N THR A 126 -14.37 2.08 7.66
CA THR A 126 -14.66 3.46 7.25
C THR A 126 -14.49 4.43 8.41
N CYS A 127 -14.27 5.71 8.07
CA CYS A 127 -14.19 6.80 9.02
C CYS A 127 -15.37 7.75 8.84
N PHE A 128 -15.94 8.20 9.94
CA PHE A 128 -16.97 9.23 9.98
C PHE A 128 -16.52 10.35 10.95
N LYS A 129 -16.62 11.60 10.53
CA LYS A 129 -16.30 12.76 11.38
C LYS A 129 -17.57 13.23 12.08
N LEU A 130 -17.57 13.20 13.40
CA LEU A 130 -18.64 13.67 14.26
C LEU A 130 -18.15 14.91 15.05
N GLY A 131 -18.48 16.11 14.60
CA GLY A 131 -17.87 17.31 15.14
C GLY A 131 -16.35 17.27 15.02
N GLU A 132 -15.64 17.34 16.14
CA GLU A 132 -14.17 17.19 16.18
C GLU A 132 -13.69 15.74 16.37
N LEU A 133 -14.60 14.79 16.52
CA LEU A 133 -14.26 13.38 16.75
C LEU A 133 -14.26 12.60 15.45
N TYR A 134 -13.28 11.71 15.31
CA TYR A 134 -13.26 10.70 14.25
C TYR A 134 -13.74 9.35 14.82
N LEU A 135 -14.75 8.78 14.20
CA LEU A 135 -15.29 7.47 14.54
C LEU A 135 -14.99 6.48 13.41
N TYR A 136 -14.26 5.43 13.73
CA TYR A 136 -13.89 4.36 12.81
C TYR A 136 -14.84 3.18 13.00
N THR A 137 -15.49 2.77 11.94
CA THR A 137 -16.41 1.63 11.92
C THR A 137 -15.79 0.50 11.12
N CYS A 138 -15.48 -0.60 11.79
CA CYS A 138 -15.10 -1.85 11.14
C CYS A 138 -16.36 -2.69 10.92
N VAL A 139 -16.53 -3.26 9.72
CA VAL A 139 -17.59 -4.21 9.41
C VAL A 139 -17.01 -5.50 8.85
N ILE A 140 -17.73 -6.60 9.09
CA ILE A 140 -17.50 -7.89 8.44
C ILE A 140 -18.80 -8.31 7.77
N LEU A 141 -18.75 -8.58 6.48
CA LEU A 141 -19.88 -9.06 5.69
C LEU A 141 -19.62 -10.49 5.22
N ASP A 142 -20.65 -11.31 5.28
CA ASP A 142 -20.68 -12.61 4.61
C ASP A 142 -20.89 -12.39 3.12
N LEU A 143 -20.04 -12.99 2.30
CA LEU A 143 -20.08 -12.76 0.86
C LEU A 143 -21.23 -13.50 0.17
N PHE A 144 -21.74 -14.60 0.74
CA PHE A 144 -22.88 -15.35 0.23
C PHE A 144 -24.17 -14.53 0.31
N SER A 145 -24.49 -14.07 1.51
CA SER A 145 -25.76 -13.38 1.81
C SER A 145 -25.66 -11.86 1.77
N ARG A 146 -24.45 -11.29 1.72
CA ARG A 146 -24.19 -9.85 1.92
C ARG A 146 -24.53 -9.36 3.32
N ARG A 147 -24.83 -10.24 4.25
CA ARG A 147 -25.17 -9.92 5.63
C ARG A 147 -23.99 -9.31 6.37
N VAL A 148 -24.23 -8.23 7.08
CA VAL A 148 -23.29 -7.71 8.07
C VAL A 148 -23.33 -8.67 9.26
N VAL A 149 -22.27 -9.47 9.43
CA VAL A 149 -22.17 -10.49 10.49
C VAL A 149 -21.64 -9.93 11.79
N ALA A 150 -20.79 -8.91 11.72
CA ALA A 150 -20.34 -8.15 12.89
C ALA A 150 -19.87 -6.75 12.49
N TYR A 151 -19.93 -5.83 13.44
CA TYR A 151 -19.40 -4.48 13.33
C TYR A 151 -18.99 -3.93 14.69
N LYS A 152 -18.03 -3.01 14.70
CA LYS A 152 -17.64 -2.23 15.87
C LYS A 152 -17.28 -0.81 15.52
N VAL A 153 -17.50 0.10 16.48
CA VAL A 153 -17.12 1.51 16.38
C VAL A 153 -16.06 1.83 17.41
N SER A 154 -15.03 2.56 17.01
CA SER A 154 -13.94 3.01 17.87
C SER A 154 -13.51 4.42 17.51
N ARG A 155 -12.94 5.16 18.46
CA ARG A 155 -12.26 6.44 18.19
C ARG A 155 -10.86 6.27 17.58
N LYS A 156 -10.35 5.04 17.50
CA LYS A 156 -9.03 4.73 16.96
C LYS A 156 -9.13 3.66 15.87
N ASN A 157 -8.53 3.93 14.72
CA ASN A 157 -8.31 2.91 13.69
C ASN A 157 -7.13 2.01 14.11
N SER A 158 -7.43 0.91 14.75
CA SER A 158 -6.42 0.07 15.41
C SER A 158 -6.62 -1.42 15.11
N THR A 159 -5.56 -2.19 15.27
CA THR A 159 -5.62 -3.67 15.22
C THR A 159 -6.62 -4.22 16.23
N GLN A 160 -6.80 -3.56 17.40
CA GLN A 160 -7.77 -3.97 18.41
C GLN A 160 -9.21 -3.90 17.90
N LEU A 161 -9.55 -2.84 17.12
CA LEU A 161 -10.88 -2.69 16.52
C LEU A 161 -11.20 -3.91 15.63
N ILE A 162 -10.29 -4.21 14.68
CA ILE A 162 -10.46 -5.33 13.75
C ILE A 162 -10.49 -6.68 14.48
N THR A 163 -9.57 -6.90 15.41
CA THR A 163 -9.48 -8.14 16.18
C THR A 163 -10.74 -8.40 16.99
N SER A 164 -11.30 -7.37 17.63
CA SER A 164 -12.53 -7.53 18.42
C SER A 164 -13.76 -7.72 17.53
N THR A 165 -13.83 -7.03 16.36
CA THR A 165 -14.93 -7.26 15.41
C THR A 165 -14.89 -8.68 14.85
N PHE A 166 -13.69 -9.20 14.52
CA PHE A 166 -13.53 -10.57 14.05
C PHE A 166 -13.93 -11.60 15.11
N LYS A 167 -13.55 -11.38 16.37
CA LYS A 167 -13.94 -12.28 17.47
C LYS A 167 -15.45 -12.36 17.63
N ASP A 168 -16.14 -11.22 17.60
CA ASP A 168 -17.60 -11.20 17.70
C ASP A 168 -18.24 -11.95 16.52
N ALA A 169 -17.75 -11.73 15.29
CA ALA A 169 -18.22 -12.47 14.11
C ALA A 169 -18.01 -13.98 14.27
N TRP A 170 -16.82 -14.38 14.75
CA TRP A 170 -16.46 -15.77 14.97
C TRP A 170 -17.36 -16.46 16.02
N GLU A 171 -17.58 -15.79 17.14
CA GLU A 171 -18.41 -16.31 18.23
C GLU A 171 -19.89 -16.43 17.82
N GLN A 172 -20.41 -15.45 17.07
CA GLN A 172 -21.80 -15.46 16.60
C GLN A 172 -22.08 -16.47 15.50
N ARG A 173 -21.10 -16.72 14.62
CA ARG A 173 -21.32 -17.49 13.40
C ARG A 173 -20.72 -18.89 13.44
N ALA A 174 -19.76 -19.15 14.33
CA ALA A 174 -19.03 -20.42 14.47
C ALA A 174 -18.71 -21.09 13.12
N PRO A 175 -17.98 -20.41 12.22
CA PRO A 175 -17.73 -20.93 10.87
C PRO A 175 -16.89 -22.19 10.89
N ASP A 176 -17.10 -23.06 9.90
CA ASP A 176 -16.26 -24.22 9.68
C ASP A 176 -14.81 -23.83 9.34
N ALA A 177 -13.91 -24.79 9.42
CA ALA A 177 -12.53 -24.62 8.98
C ALA A 177 -12.45 -24.25 7.51
N GLY A 178 -11.48 -23.39 7.14
CA GLY A 178 -11.27 -22.97 5.78
C GLY A 178 -12.01 -21.69 5.37
N LEU A 179 -12.63 -20.99 6.31
CA LEU A 179 -13.13 -19.63 6.06
C LEU A 179 -12.06 -18.77 5.39
N ILE A 180 -12.42 -18.09 4.31
CA ILE A 180 -11.57 -17.08 3.68
C ILE A 180 -11.95 -15.71 4.27
N PHE A 181 -10.95 -15.00 4.82
CA PHE A 181 -11.12 -13.62 5.31
C PHE A 181 -10.40 -12.66 4.38
N HIS A 182 -11.16 -11.86 3.65
CA HIS A 182 -10.64 -10.89 2.66
C HIS A 182 -10.71 -9.46 3.19
N SER A 183 -9.65 -8.69 2.96
CA SER A 183 -9.57 -7.28 3.33
C SER A 183 -8.62 -6.51 2.40
N ASP A 184 -8.54 -5.21 2.61
CA ASP A 184 -7.45 -4.39 2.08
C ASP A 184 -6.09 -4.76 2.74
N ARG A 185 -5.01 -4.08 2.29
CA ARG A 185 -3.67 -4.24 2.88
C ARG A 185 -3.39 -3.27 4.02
N GLY A 186 -4.40 -2.77 4.69
CA GLY A 186 -4.24 -1.88 5.83
C GLY A 186 -3.31 -2.46 6.90
N ALA A 187 -2.56 -1.58 7.59
CA ALA A 187 -1.60 -2.00 8.61
C ALA A 187 -2.25 -2.84 9.72
N GLN A 188 -3.52 -2.58 10.01
CA GLN A 188 -4.30 -3.30 11.01
C GLN A 188 -4.52 -4.76 10.62
N TYR A 189 -4.90 -5.03 9.36
CA TYR A 189 -5.14 -6.37 8.81
C TYR A 189 -3.84 -7.15 8.59
N THR A 190 -2.74 -6.45 8.33
CA THR A 190 -1.41 -7.06 8.12
C THR A 190 -0.60 -7.22 9.41
N SER A 191 -1.15 -6.78 10.55
CA SER A 191 -0.49 -6.88 11.86
C SER A 191 -0.26 -8.33 12.27
N HIS A 192 0.88 -8.59 12.90
CA HIS A 192 1.23 -9.93 13.41
C HIS A 192 0.15 -10.51 14.32
N ARG A 193 -0.39 -9.68 15.24
CA ARG A 193 -1.46 -10.09 16.17
C ARG A 193 -2.71 -10.58 15.46
N PHE A 194 -3.15 -9.89 14.41
CA PHE A 194 -4.35 -10.29 13.66
C PHE A 194 -4.10 -11.54 12.83
N ARG A 195 -2.93 -11.66 12.19
CA ARG A 195 -2.54 -12.87 11.46
C ARG A 195 -2.47 -14.10 12.34
N GLN A 196 -1.87 -13.99 13.53
CA GLN A 196 -1.87 -15.07 14.51
C GLN A 196 -3.28 -15.50 14.91
N LEU A 197 -4.19 -14.54 15.09
CA LEU A 197 -5.60 -14.81 15.42
C LEU A 197 -6.29 -15.63 14.33
N LEU A 198 -6.10 -15.27 13.06
CA LEU A 198 -6.64 -15.99 11.90
C LEU A 198 -6.04 -17.39 11.76
N HIS A 199 -4.72 -17.48 11.87
CA HIS A 199 -4.00 -18.76 11.79
C HIS A 199 -4.45 -19.76 12.87
N ALA A 200 -4.61 -19.30 14.11
CA ALA A 200 -5.09 -20.13 15.23
C ALA A 200 -6.52 -20.70 15.00
N ARG A 201 -7.26 -20.19 14.02
CA ARG A 201 -8.61 -20.61 13.64
C ARG A 201 -8.67 -21.27 12.26
N ALA A 202 -7.54 -21.61 11.68
CA ALA A 202 -7.43 -22.16 10.31
C ALA A 202 -8.14 -21.29 9.25
N VAL A 203 -8.15 -19.95 9.43
CA VAL A 203 -8.73 -18.99 8.49
C VAL A 203 -7.72 -18.62 7.44
N VAL A 204 -8.12 -18.69 6.18
CA VAL A 204 -7.28 -18.31 5.03
C VAL A 204 -7.37 -16.80 4.82
N GLN A 205 -6.26 -16.09 5.03
CA GLN A 205 -6.22 -14.65 4.81
C GLN A 205 -6.02 -14.31 3.34
N SER A 206 -6.86 -13.43 2.80
CA SER A 206 -6.83 -12.91 1.43
C SER A 206 -6.75 -11.39 1.44
N PHE A 207 -6.01 -10.82 0.47
CA PHE A 207 -5.82 -9.37 0.39
C PHE A 207 -6.13 -8.83 -0.99
N SER A 208 -6.75 -7.65 -1.06
CA SER A 208 -6.86 -6.87 -2.29
C SER A 208 -5.50 -6.57 -2.89
N ASN A 209 -5.39 -6.56 -4.22
CA ASN A 209 -4.17 -6.14 -4.89
C ASN A 209 -3.97 -4.62 -4.72
N SER A 210 -2.70 -4.20 -4.62
CA SER A 210 -2.36 -2.78 -4.55
C SER A 210 -2.84 -2.05 -5.80
N GLY A 211 -3.57 -0.93 -5.62
CA GLY A 211 -4.07 -0.12 -6.72
C GLY A 211 -5.29 -0.71 -7.47
N LYS A 212 -5.92 -1.78 -6.95
CA LYS A 212 -7.16 -2.34 -7.51
C LYS A 212 -8.31 -2.19 -6.51
N PRO A 213 -9.02 -1.05 -6.50
CA PRO A 213 -10.13 -0.81 -5.57
C PRO A 213 -11.24 -1.86 -5.70
N HIS A 214 -11.51 -2.35 -6.90
CA HIS A 214 -12.54 -3.35 -7.14
C HIS A 214 -12.32 -4.70 -6.44
N ASP A 215 -11.14 -4.94 -5.89
CA ASP A 215 -10.86 -6.20 -5.17
C ASP A 215 -11.60 -6.28 -3.81
N ASN A 216 -12.08 -5.16 -3.23
CA ASN A 216 -12.92 -5.10 -2.02
C ASN A 216 -14.29 -4.45 -2.28
N ALA A 217 -14.78 -4.52 -3.50
CA ALA A 217 -15.97 -3.80 -3.98
C ALA A 217 -17.23 -4.03 -3.13
N VAL A 218 -17.36 -5.19 -2.48
CA VAL A 218 -18.56 -5.51 -1.67
C VAL A 218 -18.58 -4.67 -0.39
N ALA A 219 -17.49 -4.59 0.34
CA ALA A 219 -17.39 -3.76 1.55
C ALA A 219 -17.46 -2.27 1.21
N GLU A 220 -16.81 -1.84 0.12
CA GLU A 220 -16.89 -0.47 -0.39
C GLU A 220 -18.33 -0.09 -0.76
N SER A 221 -19.05 -0.97 -1.47
CA SER A 221 -20.46 -0.78 -1.83
C SER A 221 -21.36 -0.67 -0.60
N PHE A 222 -21.14 -1.51 0.42
CA PHE A 222 -21.85 -1.41 1.69
C PHE A 222 -21.64 -0.04 2.33
N PHE A 223 -20.40 0.42 2.46
CA PHE A 223 -20.12 1.72 3.04
C PHE A 223 -20.66 2.90 2.24
N ALA A 224 -20.62 2.82 0.91
CA ALA A 224 -21.22 3.83 0.05
C ALA A 224 -22.74 3.91 0.29
N THR A 225 -23.39 2.77 0.46
CA THR A 225 -24.83 2.66 0.74
C THR A 225 -25.15 3.20 2.14
N LEU A 226 -24.46 2.75 3.17
CA LEU A 226 -24.58 3.25 4.55
C LEU A 226 -24.45 4.76 4.64
N LYS A 227 -23.43 5.32 3.98
CA LYS A 227 -23.19 6.78 3.98
C LYS A 227 -24.35 7.52 3.33
N LYS A 228 -24.85 7.06 2.18
CA LYS A 228 -25.93 7.73 1.43
C LYS A 228 -27.29 7.57 2.08
N GLU A 229 -27.58 6.42 2.67
CA GLU A 229 -28.91 6.11 3.18
C GLU A 229 -29.09 6.52 4.65
N ASP A 230 -27.99 6.60 5.44
CA ASP A 230 -28.07 6.92 6.87
C ASP A 230 -27.12 8.05 7.30
N LEU A 231 -25.79 7.88 7.17
CA LEU A 231 -24.83 8.76 7.81
C LEU A 231 -24.86 10.21 7.32
N TYR A 232 -25.19 10.45 6.06
CA TYR A 232 -25.28 11.79 5.47
C TYR A 232 -26.69 12.39 5.54
N ARG A 233 -27.66 11.63 6.06
CA ARG A 233 -29.05 12.07 6.19
C ARG A 233 -29.46 12.40 7.62
N LYS A 234 -28.61 12.07 8.58
CA LYS A 234 -28.89 12.26 10.00
C LYS A 234 -27.81 13.09 10.67
N ASP A 235 -28.20 14.01 11.49
CA ASP A 235 -27.31 14.76 12.36
C ASP A 235 -27.12 14.01 13.67
N TYR A 236 -25.95 13.40 13.83
CA TYR A 236 -25.60 12.70 15.07
C TYR A 236 -25.01 13.68 16.08
N THR A 237 -25.63 13.83 17.23
CA THR A 237 -25.20 14.76 18.28
C THR A 237 -24.19 14.17 19.26
N SER A 238 -24.01 12.85 19.26
CA SER A 238 -23.09 12.16 20.18
C SER A 238 -22.64 10.80 19.61
N GLU A 239 -21.52 10.29 20.11
CA GLU A 239 -21.04 8.94 19.78
C GLU A 239 -22.07 7.86 20.12
N ALA A 240 -22.80 8.02 21.22
CA ALA A 240 -23.86 7.10 21.62
C ALA A 240 -25.03 7.13 20.61
N ALA A 241 -25.42 8.32 20.13
CA ALA A 241 -26.46 8.46 19.10
C ALA A 241 -25.99 7.83 17.78
N PHE A 242 -24.74 8.06 17.38
CA PHE A 242 -24.14 7.43 16.20
C PHE A 242 -24.16 5.90 16.28
N LYS A 243 -23.73 5.33 17.42
CA LYS A 243 -23.73 3.88 17.61
C LYS A 243 -25.13 3.26 17.56
N ARG A 244 -26.14 3.92 18.15
CA ARG A 244 -27.54 3.48 18.06
C ARG A 244 -28.07 3.57 16.63
N GLY A 245 -27.80 4.67 15.93
CA GLY A 245 -28.22 4.85 14.54
C GLY A 245 -27.59 3.81 13.62
N LEU A 246 -26.30 3.56 13.77
CA LEU A 246 -25.59 2.52 13.03
C LEU A 246 -26.17 1.12 13.30
N ALA A 247 -26.46 0.79 14.57
CA ALA A 247 -27.09 -0.48 14.93
C ALA A 247 -28.45 -0.66 14.26
N SER A 248 -29.30 0.37 14.33
CA SER A 248 -30.62 0.38 13.68
C SER A 248 -30.52 0.25 12.16
N TYR A 249 -29.53 0.94 11.54
CA TYR A 249 -29.32 0.81 10.10
C TYR A 249 -28.85 -0.60 9.70
N ILE A 250 -27.93 -1.20 10.43
CA ILE A 250 -27.44 -2.55 10.14
C ILE A 250 -28.56 -3.60 10.30
N GLU A 251 -29.40 -3.44 11.29
CA GLU A 251 -30.60 -4.29 11.44
C GLU A 251 -31.53 -4.14 10.26
N PHE A 252 -31.89 -2.90 9.86
CA PHE A 252 -32.66 -2.62 8.65
C PHE A 252 -32.00 -3.22 7.39
N TYR A 253 -30.68 -3.03 7.23
CA TYR A 253 -29.94 -3.55 6.08
C TYR A 253 -30.03 -5.07 5.99
N ASN A 254 -29.91 -5.77 7.11
CA ASN A 254 -29.91 -7.23 7.16
C ASN A 254 -31.31 -7.85 7.01
N THR A 255 -32.36 -7.20 7.56
CA THR A 255 -33.67 -7.84 7.74
C THR A 255 -34.78 -7.24 6.87
N GLN A 256 -34.65 -5.99 6.44
CA GLN A 256 -35.74 -5.28 5.75
C GLN A 256 -35.38 -4.73 4.39
N ARG A 257 -34.11 -4.36 4.19
CA ARG A 257 -33.66 -3.72 2.95
C ARG A 257 -33.53 -4.73 1.80
N PRO A 258 -34.28 -4.56 0.66
CA PRO A 258 -34.13 -5.41 -0.51
C PRO A 258 -32.80 -5.16 -1.21
N HIS A 259 -32.12 -6.19 -1.66
CA HIS A 259 -30.84 -6.11 -2.36
C HIS A 259 -30.97 -6.61 -3.81
N ARG A 260 -30.69 -5.74 -4.77
CA ARG A 260 -30.77 -6.09 -6.19
C ARG A 260 -29.91 -7.31 -6.55
N THR A 261 -28.72 -7.41 -5.97
CA THR A 261 -27.79 -8.53 -6.18
C THR A 261 -28.29 -9.85 -5.59
N LEU A 262 -29.25 -9.78 -4.67
CA LEU A 262 -29.90 -10.91 -4.02
C LEU A 262 -31.33 -11.13 -4.55
N LYS A 263 -31.61 -10.73 -5.78
CA LYS A 263 -32.93 -10.83 -6.40
C LYS A 263 -34.04 -10.13 -5.58
N ASN A 264 -33.70 -8.99 -4.96
CA ASN A 264 -34.54 -8.20 -4.06
C ASN A 264 -34.92 -8.90 -2.73
N LEU A 265 -34.22 -9.95 -2.36
CA LEU A 265 -34.29 -10.52 -1.02
C LEU A 265 -33.41 -9.71 -0.05
N THR A 266 -33.69 -9.85 1.24
CA THR A 266 -32.81 -9.34 2.29
C THR A 266 -31.68 -10.35 2.58
N PRO A 267 -30.56 -9.92 3.16
CA PRO A 267 -29.50 -10.83 3.61
C PRO A 267 -29.99 -11.99 4.49
N CYS A 268 -30.88 -11.72 5.43
CA CYS A 268 -31.46 -12.75 6.29
C CYS A 268 -32.31 -13.73 5.50
N GLN A 269 -33.19 -13.27 4.61
CA GLN A 269 -34.02 -14.14 3.79
C GLN A 269 -33.19 -15.09 2.91
N VAL A 270 -32.03 -14.64 2.40
CA VAL A 270 -31.12 -15.51 1.62
C VAL A 270 -30.52 -16.60 2.50
N GLU A 271 -30.13 -16.28 3.74
CA GLU A 271 -29.60 -17.30 4.68
C GLU A 271 -30.70 -18.28 5.13
N ASP A 272 -31.89 -17.76 5.44
CA ASP A 272 -33.03 -18.58 5.87
C ASP A 272 -33.46 -19.58 4.76
N ALA A 273 -33.51 -19.12 3.51
CA ALA A 273 -33.78 -20.00 2.37
C ALA A 273 -32.73 -21.12 2.25
N PHE A 274 -31.43 -20.77 2.36
CA PHE A 274 -30.35 -21.75 2.30
C PHE A 274 -30.41 -22.78 3.45
N MET A 275 -30.83 -22.37 4.64
CA MET A 275 -30.98 -23.27 5.78
C MET A 275 -32.21 -24.18 5.65
N SER A 276 -33.25 -23.71 4.97
CA SER A 276 -34.48 -24.50 4.74
C SER A 276 -34.34 -25.55 3.64
N ASP A 277 -33.36 -25.37 2.73
CA ASP A 277 -33.07 -26.30 1.65
C ASP A 277 -32.11 -27.44 2.05
N LYS A 278 -31.66 -27.47 3.32
CA LYS A 278 -30.82 -28.51 3.91
C LYS A 278 -31.61 -29.46 4.79
#